data_e91fce339235f1df5f37ab8c192fe0e1
#
_entry.id   e91fce339235f1df5f37ab8c192fe0e1
#
_cell.length_a   1.000
_cell.length_b   1.000
_cell.length_c   1.000
_cell.angle_alpha   90.00
_cell.angle_beta   90.00
_cell.angle_gamma   90.00
#
_symmetry.space_group_name_H-M   'P 1'
#
loop_
_entity.id
_entity.type
_entity.pdbx_description
1 polymer ?
#
loop_
_entity_poly.entity_id
_entity_poly.type
_entity_poly.pdbx_seq_one_letter_code
_entity_poly.pdbx_strand_id
1 'polypeptide(L)'
;GEADAFITGVYTKYSNTIKVAKEVVGIKPGYEHFATMHILNSKKGTFFIGDTLINRHPDTDTLVDVARLMEGAVRVFNHEPVMAMASYSNFGSDTVGSPAEVHEAVRILQEEDPSRLIDGEMQINIALDKELRDRKYPFTRLRGKDVNTLVFPNLSSANMASKLIQYMSPDVEVIGPLQIGLNKPIHFTDFESSVRDILTITAVAAIDAIVSKCKCTENCLI
;
A
#
# COMPACT_ATOMS: atom_id res chain seq x y z
N GLY A 1 -23.23 -5.29 -14.05
CA GLY A 1 -23.50 -6.63 -13.54
C GLY A 1 -23.06 -7.80 -14.43
N GLU A 2 -22.41 -7.54 -15.59
CA GLU A 2 -21.94 -8.62 -16.46
C GLU A 2 -20.51 -9.08 -16.13
N ALA A 3 -19.74 -8.25 -15.42
CA ALA A 3 -18.40 -8.57 -14.95
C ALA A 3 -18.18 -8.06 -13.52
N ASP A 4 -17.36 -8.76 -12.74
CA ASP A 4 -17.08 -8.47 -11.34
C ASP A 4 -15.72 -7.81 -11.14
N ALA A 5 -14.76 -8.06 -12.04
CA ALA A 5 -13.43 -7.49 -12.05
C ALA A 5 -12.97 -7.25 -13.50
N PHE A 6 -11.96 -6.39 -13.67
CA PHE A 6 -11.41 -6.07 -14.99
C PHE A 6 -9.88 -6.06 -14.93
N ILE A 7 -9.24 -6.75 -15.88
CA ILE A 7 -7.78 -6.75 -16.03
C ILE A 7 -7.46 -6.22 -17.42
N THR A 8 -6.56 -5.25 -17.49
CA THR A 8 -6.17 -4.57 -18.74
C THR A 8 -4.76 -4.01 -18.65
N GLY A 9 -4.29 -3.32 -19.69
CA GLY A 9 -3.07 -2.49 -19.63
C GLY A 9 -2.02 -2.77 -20.69
N VAL A 10 -2.20 -3.82 -21.51
CA VAL A 10 -1.17 -4.29 -22.45
C VAL A 10 -0.86 -3.29 -23.57
N TYR A 11 -1.82 -2.47 -24.01
CA TYR A 11 -1.66 -1.63 -25.21
C TYR A 11 -1.54 -0.13 -24.97
N THR A 12 -1.61 0.33 -23.72
CA THR A 12 -1.60 1.76 -23.40
C THR A 12 -0.61 2.08 -22.28
N LYS A 13 -0.19 3.36 -22.23
CA LYS A 13 0.59 3.84 -21.09
C LYS A 13 -0.24 3.69 -19.81
N TYR A 14 0.37 3.20 -18.75
CA TYR A 14 -0.23 3.02 -17.43
C TYR A 14 -1.04 4.27 -16.97
N SER A 15 -0.48 5.47 -17.16
CA SER A 15 -1.15 6.73 -16.79
C SER A 15 -2.47 6.97 -17.52
N ASN A 16 -2.59 6.53 -18.77
CA ASN A 16 -3.82 6.69 -19.54
C ASN A 16 -4.90 5.69 -19.07
N THR A 17 -4.48 4.45 -18.82
CA THR A 17 -5.40 3.40 -18.33
C THR A 17 -5.98 3.78 -16.97
N ILE A 18 -5.14 4.29 -16.07
CA ILE A 18 -5.56 4.78 -14.74
C ILE A 18 -6.56 5.93 -14.85
N LYS A 19 -6.31 6.88 -15.75
CA LYS A 19 -7.24 8.01 -15.96
C LYS A 19 -8.63 7.50 -16.36
N VAL A 20 -8.70 6.60 -17.34
CA VAL A 20 -9.96 6.00 -17.79
C VAL A 20 -10.63 5.20 -16.66
N ALA A 21 -9.87 4.41 -15.92
CA ALA A 21 -10.42 3.65 -14.78
C ALA A 21 -11.03 4.58 -13.72
N LYS A 22 -10.35 5.68 -13.38
CA LYS A 22 -10.88 6.70 -12.45
C LYS A 22 -12.15 7.37 -12.98
N GLU A 23 -12.18 7.70 -14.26
CA GLU A 23 -13.35 8.37 -14.89
C GLU A 23 -14.57 7.45 -14.99
N VAL A 24 -14.37 6.17 -15.32
CA VAL A 24 -15.47 5.22 -15.59
C VAL A 24 -15.95 4.51 -14.35
N VAL A 25 -15.01 4.06 -13.50
CA VAL A 25 -15.33 3.26 -12.32
C VAL A 25 -15.42 4.11 -11.05
N GLY A 26 -14.60 5.15 -10.99
CA GLY A 26 -14.53 6.05 -9.85
C GLY A 26 -13.71 5.52 -8.69
N ILE A 27 -13.53 6.38 -7.70
CA ILE A 27 -12.86 6.08 -6.44
C ILE A 27 -13.88 5.48 -5.47
N LYS A 28 -13.43 4.61 -4.62
CA LYS A 28 -14.24 3.95 -3.59
C LYS A 28 -14.88 5.00 -2.67
N PRO A 29 -16.18 4.89 -2.34
CA PRO A 29 -16.85 5.82 -1.43
C PRO A 29 -16.09 5.95 -0.09
N GLY A 30 -15.97 7.18 0.39
CA GLY A 30 -15.26 7.52 1.62
C GLY A 30 -13.76 7.81 1.43
N TYR A 31 -13.28 7.82 0.18
CA TYR A 31 -11.91 8.18 -0.19
C TYR A 31 -11.93 9.22 -1.31
N GLU A 32 -10.93 10.07 -1.32
CA GLU A 32 -10.70 11.03 -2.42
C GLU A 32 -9.53 10.58 -3.31
N HIS A 33 -8.70 9.71 -2.79
CA HIS A 33 -7.51 9.18 -3.44
C HIS A 33 -7.55 7.67 -3.55
N PHE A 34 -6.83 7.14 -4.51
CA PHE A 34 -6.54 5.73 -4.67
C PHE A 34 -5.04 5.52 -4.84
N ALA A 35 -4.56 4.31 -4.66
CA ALA A 35 -3.13 4.02 -4.62
C ALA A 35 -2.79 2.70 -5.30
N THR A 36 -1.51 2.38 -5.31
CA THR A 36 -1.02 1.06 -5.68
C THR A 36 -0.25 0.42 -4.56
N MET A 37 -0.31 -0.89 -4.52
CA MET A 37 0.41 -1.73 -3.58
C MET A 37 1.25 -2.77 -4.30
N HIS A 38 2.46 -3.00 -3.83
CA HIS A 38 3.23 -4.20 -4.13
C HIS A 38 3.29 -5.11 -2.91
N ILE A 39 3.23 -6.42 -3.14
CA ILE A 39 3.47 -7.45 -2.14
C ILE A 39 4.84 -8.05 -2.43
N LEU A 40 5.70 -8.09 -1.43
CA LEU A 40 7.04 -8.66 -1.49
C LEU A 40 7.09 -9.90 -0.60
N ASN A 41 7.14 -11.07 -1.22
CA ASN A 41 7.32 -12.33 -0.49
C ASN A 41 8.79 -12.68 -0.42
N SER A 42 9.32 -12.77 0.79
CA SER A 42 10.72 -13.08 1.06
C SER A 42 10.87 -14.14 2.14
N LYS A 43 12.09 -14.64 2.35
CA LYS A 43 12.41 -15.54 3.48
C LYS A 43 12.21 -14.89 4.86
N LYS A 44 12.14 -13.54 4.90
CA LYS A 44 11.89 -12.76 6.14
C LYS A 44 10.41 -12.54 6.41
N GLY A 45 9.53 -12.94 5.48
CA GLY A 45 8.10 -12.74 5.54
C GLY A 45 7.55 -11.95 4.36
N THR A 46 6.27 -11.65 4.45
CA THR A 46 5.54 -10.87 3.45
C THR A 46 5.53 -9.40 3.85
N PHE A 47 5.90 -8.52 2.92
CA PHE A 47 5.87 -7.07 3.08
C PHE A 47 4.94 -6.43 2.04
N PHE A 48 4.26 -5.38 2.46
CA PHE A 48 3.35 -4.59 1.63
C PHE A 48 3.91 -3.17 1.47
N ILE A 49 4.05 -2.70 0.24
CA ILE A 49 4.62 -1.39 -0.08
C ILE A 49 3.60 -0.54 -0.85
N GLY A 50 3.27 0.62 -0.37
CA GLY A 50 2.41 1.63 -0.98
C GLY A 50 3.00 3.05 -0.86
N ASP A 51 2.65 3.98 -1.68
CA ASP A 51 2.10 3.95 -3.02
C ASP A 51 3.23 3.96 -4.05
N THR A 52 3.22 3.00 -4.96
CA THR A 52 4.38 2.77 -5.83
C THR A 52 4.27 3.39 -7.22
N LEU A 53 3.06 3.86 -7.66
CA LEU A 53 2.85 4.29 -9.04
C LEU A 53 1.86 5.45 -9.27
N ILE A 54 1.15 5.95 -8.27
CA ILE A 54 0.06 6.91 -8.46
C ILE A 54 0.43 8.30 -7.97
N ASN A 55 0.65 8.46 -6.68
CA ASN A 55 0.71 9.77 -6.04
C ASN A 55 2.15 10.33 -6.07
N ARG A 56 2.39 11.28 -6.98
CA ARG A 56 3.74 11.83 -7.19
C ARG A 56 4.20 12.72 -6.04
N HIS A 57 3.30 13.58 -5.57
CA HIS A 57 3.51 14.55 -4.51
C HIS A 57 2.28 14.54 -3.62
N PRO A 58 2.10 13.47 -2.80
CA PRO A 58 0.96 13.37 -1.91
C PRO A 58 1.07 14.43 -0.82
N ASP A 59 -0.02 15.09 -0.53
CA ASP A 59 -0.22 15.87 0.67
C ASP A 59 -0.63 14.96 1.85
N THR A 60 -0.86 15.55 3.00
CA THR A 60 -1.27 14.84 4.21
C THR A 60 -2.54 14.00 4.00
N ASP A 61 -3.57 14.54 3.35
CA ASP A 61 -4.85 13.86 3.14
C ASP A 61 -4.68 12.66 2.19
N THR A 62 -3.87 12.83 1.15
CA THR A 62 -3.50 11.73 0.25
C THR A 62 -2.78 10.61 1.01
N LEU A 63 -1.82 10.94 1.88
CA LEU A 63 -1.09 9.95 2.69
C LEU A 63 -2.00 9.22 3.67
N VAL A 64 -2.97 9.92 4.26
CA VAL A 64 -4.00 9.33 5.13
C VAL A 64 -4.85 8.32 4.34
N ASP A 65 -5.34 8.69 3.16
CA ASP A 65 -6.11 7.79 2.30
C ASP A 65 -5.28 6.57 1.87
N VAL A 66 -4.02 6.78 1.46
CA VAL A 66 -3.11 5.68 1.09
C VAL A 66 -2.93 4.70 2.25
N ALA A 67 -2.68 5.20 3.46
CA ALA A 67 -2.50 4.34 4.64
C ALA A 67 -3.76 3.54 4.99
N ARG A 68 -4.94 4.16 4.95
CA ARG A 68 -6.24 3.48 5.16
C ARG A 68 -6.51 2.41 4.10
N LEU A 69 -6.20 2.70 2.84
CA LEU A 69 -6.33 1.74 1.74
C LEU A 69 -5.37 0.56 1.89
N MET A 70 -4.13 0.84 2.28
CA MET A 70 -3.13 -0.19 2.57
C MET A 70 -3.58 -1.08 3.74
N GLU A 71 -4.07 -0.49 4.82
CA GLU A 71 -4.63 -1.23 5.96
C GLU A 71 -5.70 -2.22 5.52
N GLY A 72 -6.68 -1.74 4.74
CA GLY A 72 -7.76 -2.57 4.23
C GLY A 72 -7.28 -3.67 3.28
N ALA A 73 -6.33 -3.36 2.40
CA ALA A 73 -5.77 -4.32 1.46
C ALA A 73 -4.96 -5.42 2.15
N VAL A 74 -4.12 -5.07 3.12
CA VAL A 74 -3.31 -6.03 3.89
C VAL A 74 -4.20 -7.04 4.62
N ARG A 75 -5.34 -6.60 5.18
CA ARG A 75 -6.31 -7.50 5.82
C ARG A 75 -6.99 -8.47 4.83
N VAL A 76 -7.20 -8.07 3.58
CA VAL A 76 -7.72 -8.98 2.52
C VAL A 76 -6.76 -10.14 2.28
N PHE A 77 -5.46 -9.93 2.43
CA PHE A 77 -4.43 -10.97 2.35
C PHE A 77 -4.21 -11.74 3.68
N ASN A 78 -5.14 -11.60 4.63
CA ASN A 78 -5.11 -12.28 5.93
C ASN A 78 -3.86 -11.95 6.77
N HIS A 79 -3.40 -10.70 6.68
CA HIS A 79 -2.33 -10.17 7.52
C HIS A 79 -2.85 -9.06 8.43
N GLU A 80 -2.35 -9.00 9.67
CA GLU A 80 -2.55 -7.82 10.51
C GLU A 80 -1.57 -6.72 10.08
N PRO A 81 -2.06 -5.54 9.67
CA PRO A 81 -1.19 -4.46 9.22
C PRO A 81 -0.43 -3.85 10.40
N VAL A 82 0.89 -3.91 10.34
CA VAL A 82 1.81 -3.19 11.21
C VAL A 82 2.55 -2.19 10.35
N MET A 83 2.09 -0.94 10.37
CA MET A 83 2.41 0.06 9.36
C MET A 83 3.48 1.04 9.84
N ALA A 84 4.51 1.24 9.03
CA ALA A 84 5.46 2.33 9.20
C ALA A 84 5.32 3.33 8.05
N MET A 85 5.15 4.61 8.40
CA MET A 85 5.15 5.72 7.47
C MET A 85 6.60 6.15 7.25
N ALA A 86 7.11 5.86 6.04
CA ALA A 86 8.52 6.00 5.70
C ALA A 86 8.93 7.45 5.43
N SER A 87 10.14 7.79 5.84
CA SER A 87 10.76 9.09 5.58
C SER A 87 12.30 8.97 5.65
N TYR A 88 13.00 10.02 5.29
CA TYR A 88 14.42 10.20 5.62
C TYR A 88 14.62 10.77 7.03
N SER A 89 13.57 11.27 7.67
CA SER A 89 13.51 11.78 9.04
C SER A 89 13.03 10.69 10.01
N ASN A 90 13.19 10.92 11.31
CA ASN A 90 12.65 10.07 12.35
C ASN A 90 11.98 10.92 13.42
N PHE A 91 10.66 10.75 13.62
CA PHE A 91 9.88 11.29 14.73
C PHE A 91 10.11 12.78 14.99
N GLY A 92 10.00 13.61 13.94
CA GLY A 92 10.15 15.06 14.03
C GLY A 92 11.60 15.57 14.00
N SER A 93 12.57 14.75 13.55
CA SER A 93 13.94 15.22 13.36
C SER A 93 14.07 16.25 12.22
N ASP A 94 13.12 16.27 11.28
CA ASP A 94 12.89 17.33 10.31
C ASP A 94 11.39 17.66 10.31
N THR A 95 11.07 18.95 10.36
CA THR A 95 9.69 19.45 10.51
C THR A 95 9.20 20.23 9.29
N VAL A 96 9.90 20.10 8.16
CA VAL A 96 9.60 20.86 6.92
C VAL A 96 9.38 19.91 5.75
N GLY A 97 8.40 20.22 4.89
CA GLY A 97 8.10 19.47 3.67
C GLY A 97 7.57 18.06 3.95
N SER A 98 8.02 17.11 3.17
CA SER A 98 7.50 15.72 3.22
C SER A 98 7.53 15.05 4.61
N PRO A 99 8.57 15.21 5.47
CA PRO A 99 8.51 14.68 6.83
C PRO A 99 7.36 15.23 7.67
N ALA A 100 7.08 16.53 7.56
CA ALA A 100 5.98 17.17 8.28
C ALA A 100 4.62 16.64 7.81
N GLU A 101 4.43 16.44 6.50
CA GLU A 101 3.21 15.87 5.91
C GLU A 101 3.00 14.43 6.39
N VAL A 102 4.06 13.62 6.41
CA VAL A 102 4.00 12.23 6.90
C VAL A 102 3.69 12.19 8.40
N HIS A 103 4.34 13.05 9.19
CA HIS A 103 4.11 13.15 10.64
C HIS A 103 2.65 13.50 10.94
N GLU A 104 2.11 14.48 10.23
CA GLU A 104 0.71 14.91 10.40
C GLU A 104 -0.27 13.81 9.97
N ALA A 105 0.01 13.09 8.88
CA ALA A 105 -0.80 11.95 8.48
C ALA A 105 -0.83 10.84 9.56
N VAL A 106 0.32 10.55 10.17
CA VAL A 106 0.39 9.59 11.30
C VAL A 106 -0.44 10.07 12.47
N ARG A 107 -0.35 11.36 12.83
CA ARG A 107 -1.14 11.95 13.93
C ARG A 107 -2.64 11.77 13.69
N ILE A 108 -3.13 12.12 12.49
CA ILE A 108 -4.54 11.98 12.10
C ILE A 108 -4.99 10.52 12.22
N LEU A 109 -4.23 9.59 11.63
CA LEU A 109 -4.55 8.16 11.63
C LEU A 109 -4.58 7.55 13.03
N GLN A 110 -3.72 8.04 13.93
CA GLN A 110 -3.67 7.60 15.33
C GLN A 110 -4.79 8.19 16.17
N GLU A 111 -5.27 9.38 15.85
CA GLU A 111 -6.43 10.01 16.50
C GLU A 111 -7.75 9.38 16.08
N GLU A 112 -7.87 8.99 14.80
CA GLU A 112 -9.05 8.27 14.28
C GLU A 112 -9.26 6.91 14.93
N ASP A 113 -8.18 6.17 15.07
CA ASP A 113 -8.20 4.85 15.70
C ASP A 113 -6.94 4.65 16.56
N PRO A 114 -7.06 4.89 17.89
CA PRO A 114 -5.95 4.68 18.81
C PRO A 114 -5.40 3.25 18.87
N SER A 115 -6.15 2.25 18.39
CA SER A 115 -5.71 0.85 18.34
C SER A 115 -4.92 0.51 17.07
N ARG A 116 -4.92 1.39 16.06
CA ARG A 116 -4.21 1.19 14.81
C ARG A 116 -2.71 1.07 15.04
N LEU A 117 -2.12 0.00 14.52
CA LEU A 117 -0.67 -0.24 14.59
C LEU A 117 0.04 0.54 13.48
N ILE A 118 0.12 1.85 13.64
CA ILE A 118 0.81 2.76 12.72
C ILE A 118 1.70 3.72 13.49
N ASP A 119 2.89 4.03 12.94
CA ASP A 119 3.79 5.03 13.51
C ASP A 119 4.75 5.60 12.45
N GLY A 120 5.41 6.70 12.76
CA GLY A 120 6.33 7.44 11.89
C GLY A 120 6.24 8.95 12.17
N GLU A 121 6.89 9.78 11.37
CA GLU A 121 7.71 9.34 10.24
C GLU A 121 8.98 8.64 10.73
N MET A 122 9.47 7.66 9.97
CA MET A 122 10.71 6.97 10.31
C MET A 122 11.49 6.45 9.10
N GLN A 123 12.80 6.34 9.24
CA GLN A 123 13.67 5.74 8.23
C GLN A 123 13.41 4.24 8.11
N ILE A 124 13.65 3.69 6.91
CA ILE A 124 13.38 2.28 6.60
C ILE A 124 14.15 1.31 7.51
N ASN A 125 15.40 1.62 7.86
CA ASN A 125 16.17 0.80 8.79
C ASN A 125 15.59 0.82 10.21
N ILE A 126 15.00 1.93 10.64
CA ILE A 126 14.28 2.02 11.91
C ILE A 126 12.95 1.24 11.83
N ALA A 127 12.25 1.33 10.71
CA ALA A 127 11.02 0.57 10.50
C ALA A 127 11.23 -0.94 10.57
N LEU A 128 12.26 -1.44 9.88
CA LEU A 128 12.47 -2.88 9.67
C LEU A 128 13.34 -3.56 10.74
N ASP A 129 14.15 -2.82 11.47
CA ASP A 129 14.95 -3.34 12.58
C ASP A 129 14.24 -3.04 13.92
N LYS A 130 13.46 -4.03 14.37
CA LYS A 130 12.66 -3.94 15.60
C LYS A 130 13.53 -3.62 16.84
N GLU A 131 14.66 -4.28 16.98
CA GLU A 131 15.54 -4.08 18.15
C GLU A 131 16.15 -2.68 18.15
N LEU A 132 16.60 -2.21 17.00
CA LEU A 132 17.12 -0.87 16.84
C LEU A 132 16.06 0.19 17.11
N ARG A 133 14.85 0.01 16.55
CA ARG A 133 13.71 0.91 16.78
C ARG A 133 13.35 0.99 18.25
N ASP A 134 13.11 -0.15 18.89
CA ASP A 134 12.65 -0.23 20.28
C ASP A 134 13.68 0.33 21.26
N ARG A 135 14.97 0.21 20.95
CA ARG A 135 16.06 0.79 21.73
C ARG A 135 16.19 2.30 21.56
N LYS A 136 16.10 2.79 20.29
CA LYS A 136 16.26 4.23 20.00
C LYS A 136 15.01 5.05 20.27
N TYR A 137 13.84 4.46 20.03
CA TYR A 137 12.54 5.13 20.12
C TYR A 137 11.58 4.30 20.98
N PRO A 138 11.83 4.16 22.29
CA PRO A 138 11.04 3.31 23.18
C PRO A 138 9.57 3.74 23.33
N PHE A 139 9.24 4.95 22.90
CA PHE A 139 7.89 5.52 22.87
C PHE A 139 7.06 5.09 21.66
N THR A 140 7.68 4.44 20.64
CA THR A 140 6.96 4.04 19.43
C THR A 140 5.76 3.13 19.72
N ARG A 141 4.66 3.36 19.02
CA ARG A 141 3.47 2.48 19.10
C ARG A 141 3.73 1.08 18.50
N LEU A 142 4.76 0.94 17.67
CA LEU A 142 5.16 -0.34 17.06
C LEU A 142 6.15 -1.14 17.93
N ARG A 143 6.33 -0.78 19.20
CA ARG A 143 7.25 -1.48 20.10
C ARG A 143 6.93 -2.97 20.18
N GLY A 144 7.94 -3.81 19.99
CA GLY A 144 7.81 -5.27 20.01
C GLY A 144 7.12 -5.87 18.80
N LYS A 145 6.68 -5.07 17.82
CA LYS A 145 5.99 -5.53 16.61
C LYS A 145 6.95 -5.58 15.43
N ASP A 146 6.77 -6.54 14.56
CA ASP A 146 7.47 -6.62 13.28
C ASP A 146 6.64 -5.87 12.22
N VAL A 147 7.24 -4.82 11.64
CA VAL A 147 6.61 -4.04 10.57
C VAL A 147 6.51 -4.90 9.32
N ASN A 148 5.33 -4.95 8.74
CA ASN A 148 5.06 -5.64 7.48
C ASN A 148 4.51 -4.73 6.39
N THR A 149 4.14 -3.49 6.72
CA THR A 149 3.53 -2.55 5.78
C THR A 149 4.30 -1.23 5.80
N LEU A 150 4.76 -0.80 4.62
CA LEU A 150 5.52 0.43 4.43
C LEU A 150 4.72 1.37 3.52
N VAL A 151 4.40 2.56 4.01
CA VAL A 151 3.83 3.65 3.21
C VAL A 151 4.92 4.68 2.96
N PHE A 152 5.24 4.92 1.70
CA PHE A 152 6.30 5.84 1.32
C PHE A 152 5.76 7.28 1.13
N PRO A 153 6.60 8.29 1.32
CA PRO A 153 6.19 9.69 1.27
C PRO A 153 5.87 10.20 -0.14
N ASN A 154 6.21 9.45 -1.17
CA ASN A 154 5.90 9.78 -2.56
C ASN A 154 6.23 8.62 -3.51
N LEU A 155 5.70 8.71 -4.73
CA LEU A 155 5.91 7.73 -5.81
C LEU A 155 7.40 7.47 -6.08
N SER A 156 8.23 8.50 -6.13
CA SER A 156 9.65 8.33 -6.49
C SER A 156 10.38 7.45 -5.50
N SER A 157 10.19 7.67 -4.20
CA SER A 157 10.84 6.88 -3.16
C SER A 157 10.34 5.42 -3.14
N ALA A 158 9.03 5.21 -3.24
CA ALA A 158 8.44 3.88 -3.26
C ALA A 158 8.83 3.08 -4.52
N ASN A 159 8.78 3.71 -5.69
CA ASN A 159 9.15 3.08 -6.96
C ASN A 159 10.63 2.69 -6.98
N MET A 160 11.53 3.61 -6.60
CA MET A 160 12.96 3.31 -6.55
C MET A 160 13.27 2.20 -5.53
N ALA A 161 12.66 2.23 -4.34
CA ALA A 161 12.84 1.20 -3.32
C ALA A 161 12.38 -0.18 -3.82
N SER A 162 11.18 -0.27 -4.40
CA SER A 162 10.64 -1.54 -4.92
C SER A 162 11.50 -2.10 -6.05
N LYS A 163 11.93 -1.27 -7.00
CA LYS A 163 12.80 -1.69 -8.12
C LYS A 163 14.19 -2.11 -7.65
N LEU A 164 14.75 -1.41 -6.67
CA LEU A 164 16.05 -1.79 -6.08
C LEU A 164 15.97 -3.16 -5.40
N ILE A 165 14.91 -3.41 -4.63
CA ILE A 165 14.70 -4.72 -3.98
C ILE A 165 14.56 -5.82 -5.03
N GLN A 166 13.76 -5.61 -6.08
CA GLN A 166 13.58 -6.56 -7.18
C GLN A 166 14.92 -6.94 -7.84
N TYR A 167 15.76 -5.95 -8.09
CA TYR A 167 17.05 -6.18 -8.76
C TYR A 167 18.07 -6.85 -7.84
N MET A 168 18.17 -6.44 -6.58
CA MET A 168 19.20 -6.93 -5.64
C MET A 168 18.83 -8.24 -4.96
N SER A 169 17.57 -8.62 -4.95
CA SER A 169 17.09 -9.79 -4.21
C SER A 169 16.29 -10.73 -5.11
N PRO A 170 16.97 -11.54 -5.93
CA PRO A 170 16.29 -12.45 -6.88
C PRO A 170 15.40 -13.50 -6.19
N ASP A 171 15.60 -13.74 -4.90
CA ASP A 171 14.77 -14.64 -4.08
C ASP A 171 13.47 -13.98 -3.58
N VAL A 172 13.26 -12.69 -3.84
CA VAL A 172 12.03 -11.97 -3.47
C VAL A 172 11.04 -12.06 -4.62
N GLU A 173 9.91 -12.71 -4.36
CA GLU A 173 8.77 -12.68 -5.27
C GLU A 173 8.02 -11.36 -5.10
N VAL A 174 7.76 -10.67 -6.21
CA VAL A 174 7.03 -9.40 -6.21
C VAL A 174 5.71 -9.58 -6.94
N ILE A 175 4.61 -9.26 -6.26
CA ILE A 175 3.26 -9.26 -6.81
C ILE A 175 2.78 -7.81 -6.91
N GLY A 176 2.27 -7.43 -8.05
CA GLY A 176 1.76 -6.07 -8.30
C GLY A 176 2.40 -5.41 -9.52
N PRO A 177 2.04 -4.15 -9.76
CA PRO A 177 1.28 -3.26 -8.89
C PRO A 177 -0.21 -3.60 -8.81
N LEU A 178 -0.73 -3.73 -7.61
CA LEU A 178 -2.16 -3.92 -7.34
C LEU A 178 -2.82 -2.56 -7.13
N GLN A 179 -3.91 -2.28 -7.84
CA GLN A 179 -4.67 -1.04 -7.63
C GLN A 179 -5.58 -1.21 -6.42
N ILE A 180 -5.51 -0.27 -5.49
CA ILE A 180 -6.34 -0.22 -4.29
C ILE A 180 -7.09 1.11 -4.21
N GLY A 181 -8.36 1.07 -3.81
CA GLY A 181 -9.16 2.28 -3.64
C GLY A 181 -10.01 2.68 -4.85
N LEU A 182 -10.07 1.88 -5.92
CA LEU A 182 -11.09 2.01 -6.95
C LEU A 182 -12.41 1.38 -6.49
N ASN A 183 -13.53 1.89 -7.00
CA ASN A 183 -14.88 1.44 -6.61
C ASN A 183 -15.19 0.01 -7.03
N LYS A 184 -14.46 -0.53 -8.01
CA LYS A 184 -14.52 -1.93 -8.45
C LYS A 184 -13.11 -2.47 -8.66
N PRO A 185 -12.91 -3.80 -8.54
CA PRO A 185 -11.62 -4.42 -8.78
C PRO A 185 -11.15 -4.21 -10.23
N ILE A 186 -10.09 -3.45 -10.39
CA ILE A 186 -9.40 -3.25 -11.66
C ILE A 186 -7.92 -3.37 -11.42
N HIS A 187 -7.24 -4.24 -12.17
CA HIS A 187 -5.79 -4.37 -12.10
C HIS A 187 -5.17 -4.26 -13.49
N PHE A 188 -3.90 -3.86 -13.52
CA PHE A 188 -3.20 -3.61 -14.77
C PHE A 188 -2.00 -4.55 -14.89
N THR A 189 -1.85 -5.09 -16.10
CA THR A 189 -0.67 -5.83 -16.56
C THR A 189 0.07 -5.01 -17.61
N ASP A 190 1.29 -5.40 -17.94
CA ASP A 190 2.09 -4.80 -18.99
C ASP A 190 2.63 -5.87 -19.96
N PHE A 191 3.41 -5.44 -20.96
CA PHE A 191 4.02 -6.35 -21.92
C PHE A 191 5.09 -7.27 -21.33
N GLU A 192 5.67 -6.91 -20.18
CA GLU A 192 6.70 -7.68 -19.49
C GLU A 192 6.09 -8.69 -18.52
N SER A 193 4.77 -8.64 -18.30
CA SER A 193 4.06 -9.52 -17.38
C SER A 193 4.15 -10.98 -17.83
N SER A 194 4.70 -11.82 -16.97
CA SER A 194 4.76 -13.26 -17.21
C SER A 194 3.37 -13.91 -17.09
N VAL A 195 3.23 -15.15 -17.56
CA VAL A 195 2.02 -15.95 -17.34
C VAL A 195 1.69 -16.06 -15.85
N ARG A 196 2.71 -16.19 -15.00
CA ARG A 196 2.54 -16.25 -13.55
C ARG A 196 1.97 -14.94 -12.99
N ASP A 197 2.46 -13.79 -13.45
CA ASP A 197 1.96 -12.48 -13.02
C ASP A 197 0.49 -12.31 -13.39
N ILE A 198 0.11 -12.67 -14.62
CA ILE A 198 -1.26 -12.61 -15.09
C ILE A 198 -2.18 -13.52 -14.26
N LEU A 199 -1.75 -14.74 -13.98
CA LEU A 199 -2.51 -15.67 -13.13
C LEU A 199 -2.67 -15.13 -11.71
N THR A 200 -1.60 -14.60 -11.13
CA THR A 200 -1.61 -14.03 -9.77
C THR A 200 -2.53 -12.82 -9.70
N ILE A 201 -2.41 -11.88 -10.63
CA ILE A 201 -3.27 -10.69 -10.70
C ILE A 201 -4.74 -11.09 -10.92
N THR A 202 -5.00 -12.14 -11.73
CA THR A 202 -6.36 -12.66 -11.93
C THR A 202 -6.93 -13.24 -10.62
N ALA A 203 -6.14 -13.99 -9.87
CA ALA A 203 -6.56 -14.51 -8.57
C ALA A 203 -6.85 -13.39 -7.58
N VAL A 204 -6.01 -12.37 -7.52
CA VAL A 204 -6.23 -11.17 -6.68
C VAL A 204 -7.53 -10.46 -7.08
N ALA A 205 -7.75 -10.23 -8.37
CA ALA A 205 -8.97 -9.60 -8.87
C ALA A 205 -10.24 -10.38 -8.49
N ALA A 206 -10.16 -11.71 -8.52
CA ALA A 206 -11.26 -12.58 -8.10
C ALA A 206 -11.52 -12.47 -6.58
N ILE A 207 -10.47 -12.46 -5.76
CA ILE A 207 -10.58 -12.27 -4.30
C ILE A 207 -11.20 -10.90 -3.99
N ASP A 208 -10.71 -9.83 -4.62
CA ASP A 208 -11.27 -8.49 -4.45
C ASP A 208 -12.76 -8.42 -4.82
N ALA A 209 -13.15 -9.09 -5.89
CA ALA A 209 -14.54 -9.15 -6.31
C ALA A 209 -15.42 -9.91 -5.29
N ILE A 210 -14.94 -11.02 -4.76
CA ILE A 210 -15.63 -11.81 -3.72
C ILE A 210 -15.79 -10.97 -2.45
N VAL A 211 -14.70 -10.39 -1.94
CA VAL A 211 -14.71 -9.55 -0.73
C VAL A 211 -15.62 -8.33 -0.89
N SER A 212 -15.62 -7.71 -2.07
CA SER A 212 -16.50 -6.57 -2.37
C SER A 212 -17.98 -6.95 -2.37
N LYS A 213 -18.33 -8.12 -2.87
CA LYS A 213 -19.71 -8.66 -2.82
C LYS A 213 -20.12 -9.03 -1.39
N CYS A 214 -19.23 -9.65 -0.63
CA CYS A 214 -19.49 -10.02 0.75
C CYS A 214 -19.78 -8.84 1.65
N LYS A 215 -19.08 -7.72 1.48
CA LYS A 215 -19.37 -6.47 2.23
C LYS A 215 -20.72 -5.85 1.89
N CYS A 216 -21.30 -6.18 0.75
CA CYS A 216 -22.65 -5.71 0.35
C CYS A 216 -23.77 -6.62 0.87
N THR A 217 -23.46 -7.81 1.34
CA THR A 217 -24.42 -8.76 1.94
C THR A 217 -23.95 -9.01 3.37
N GLU A 218 -24.73 -8.64 4.39
CA GLU A 218 -24.42 -8.78 5.83
C GLU A 218 -24.11 -10.22 6.30
N ASN A 219 -23.85 -11.15 5.39
CA ASN A 219 -23.72 -12.58 5.62
C ASN A 219 -22.45 -13.20 5.01
N CYS A 220 -21.27 -12.63 5.23
CA CYS A 220 -20.03 -13.37 4.95
C CYS A 220 -19.24 -13.63 6.21
N LEU A 221 -19.35 -14.85 6.69
CA LEU A 221 -18.37 -15.49 7.58
C LEU A 221 -17.16 -15.91 6.71
N ILE A 222 -16.09 -15.11 6.69
CA ILE A 222 -14.73 -15.53 6.36
C ILE A 222 -13.82 -15.05 7.48
#